data_67ea0ccecf55c3ceb07578b67beab214
#
_entry.id   67ea0ccecf55c3ceb07578b67beab214
#
_cell.length_a   1.000
_cell.length_b   1.000
_cell.length_c   1.000
_cell.angle_alpha   90.00
_cell.angle_beta   90.00
_cell.angle_gamma   90.00
#
_symmetry.space_group_name_H-M   'P 1'
#
loop_
_entity.id
_entity.type
_entity.pdbx_description
1 polymer ?
#
loop_
_entity_poly.entity_id
_entity_poly.type
_entity_poly.pdbx_seq_one_letter_code
_entity_poly.pdbx_strand_id
1 'polypeptide(L)'
;LAEGAGAVFAENQALRWISDLAKLPEESGGVFVQGGTIGNLSALVVARAQGRKNHPGASRWVIACSEEAHSSIVSAANVMDVDVLKVPVSANGKLMGEAVAHAIDHLHATTTHRVFAVVATAGTTNLGIIDDLQGIGSAAHERGIWFHVDGAYGLAALCAPSVRSHFDGVEAADSLIVDPHKWLFAPYDACALIYREPELARQVHSQHASYLDTLKDGAWSPSDYAIQLTRRTRGLPFWFSLAAYGTDAYTEAMEQSLTVAHQAAELVKAHPDLELVCEPELSIVAFTRKGWSASDYQSWSDKLLFDQIGFIPLHLTRANQFCDLPLLIHGRKSAILK
;
A
#
# COMPACT_ATOMS: atom_id res chain seq x y z
N LEU A 1 -21.64 13.12 9.60
CA LEU A 1 -22.40 14.34 9.83
C LEU A 1 -23.70 14.25 9.02
N ALA A 2 -24.83 14.63 9.60
CA ALA A 2 -26.16 14.44 9.01
C ALA A 2 -26.27 15.03 7.59
N GLU A 3 -25.66 16.19 7.36
CA GLU A 3 -25.66 16.88 6.06
C GLU A 3 -24.84 16.15 4.97
N GLY A 4 -23.92 15.27 5.37
CA GLY A 4 -23.09 14.48 4.44
C GLY A 4 -23.49 13.00 4.36
N ALA A 5 -24.65 12.60 4.86
CA ALA A 5 -25.03 11.19 5.00
C ALA A 5 -24.96 10.42 3.66
N GLY A 6 -25.43 10.99 2.56
CA GLY A 6 -25.35 10.35 1.24
C GLY A 6 -23.92 10.13 0.77
N ALA A 7 -23.01 11.08 1.05
CA ALA A 7 -21.62 10.97 0.70
C ALA A 7 -20.89 9.92 1.58
N VAL A 8 -21.21 9.88 2.87
CA VAL A 8 -20.70 8.84 3.79
C VAL A 8 -21.16 7.45 3.35
N PHE A 9 -22.43 7.31 2.99
CA PHE A 9 -22.98 6.05 2.45
C PHE A 9 -22.21 5.60 1.20
N ALA A 10 -22.01 6.49 0.23
CA ALA A 10 -21.27 6.19 -0.98
C ALA A 10 -19.81 5.79 -0.70
N GLU A 11 -19.11 6.51 0.19
CA GLU A 11 -17.76 6.14 0.60
C GLU A 11 -17.72 4.77 1.26
N ASN A 12 -18.68 4.46 2.15
CA ASN A 12 -18.73 3.15 2.82
C ASN A 12 -19.00 2.01 1.84
N GLN A 13 -19.83 2.21 0.79
CA GLN A 13 -20.00 1.22 -0.27
C GLN A 13 -18.69 0.97 -1.04
N ALA A 14 -17.94 2.02 -1.36
CA ALA A 14 -16.65 1.88 -2.02
C ALA A 14 -15.60 1.18 -1.13
N LEU A 15 -15.57 1.49 0.17
CA LEU A 15 -14.74 0.79 1.15
C LEU A 15 -15.14 -0.69 1.28
N ARG A 16 -16.45 -0.98 1.27
CA ARG A 16 -16.96 -2.35 1.34
C ARG A 16 -16.48 -3.18 0.15
N TRP A 17 -16.54 -2.64 -1.06
CA TRP A 17 -16.03 -3.32 -2.25
C TRP A 17 -14.55 -3.72 -2.09
N ILE A 18 -13.70 -2.82 -1.60
CA ILE A 18 -12.27 -3.13 -1.35
C ILE A 18 -12.12 -4.19 -0.24
N SER A 19 -12.91 -4.08 0.83
CA SER A 19 -12.92 -5.06 1.93
C SER A 19 -13.30 -6.45 1.47
N ASP A 20 -14.31 -6.56 0.59
CA ASP A 20 -14.77 -7.82 0.01
C ASP A 20 -13.70 -8.46 -0.87
N LEU A 21 -13.00 -7.67 -1.70
CA LEU A 21 -11.86 -8.13 -2.48
C LEU A 21 -10.72 -8.66 -1.60
N ALA A 22 -10.47 -8.02 -0.45
CA ALA A 22 -9.48 -8.46 0.53
C ALA A 22 -9.98 -9.60 1.42
N LYS A 23 -11.23 -10.04 1.27
CA LYS A 23 -11.90 -11.06 2.12
C LYS A 23 -11.87 -10.71 3.61
N LEU A 24 -11.95 -9.45 3.94
CA LEU A 24 -12.07 -8.99 5.32
C LEU A 24 -13.48 -9.30 5.86
N PRO A 25 -13.67 -9.43 7.20
CA PRO A 25 -14.97 -9.63 7.82
C PRO A 25 -16.00 -8.57 7.41
N GLU A 26 -17.30 -8.91 7.54
CA GLU A 26 -18.41 -8.00 7.20
C GLU A 26 -18.37 -6.73 8.04
N GLU A 27 -17.92 -6.81 9.27
CA GLU A 27 -17.79 -5.69 10.22
C GLU A 27 -16.62 -4.76 9.91
N SER A 28 -15.71 -5.16 9.02
CA SER A 28 -14.58 -4.32 8.62
C SER A 28 -15.03 -3.03 7.98
N GLY A 29 -14.27 -1.98 8.20
CA GLY A 29 -14.58 -0.67 7.65
C GLY A 29 -13.49 0.35 7.94
N GLY A 30 -13.71 1.58 7.49
CA GLY A 30 -12.66 2.57 7.61
C GLY A 30 -13.07 3.94 7.07
N VAL A 31 -12.14 4.61 6.42
CA VAL A 31 -12.30 5.97 5.94
C VAL A 31 -11.41 6.25 4.74
N PHE A 32 -11.83 7.16 3.87
CA PHE A 32 -10.94 7.73 2.86
C PHE A 32 -10.11 8.87 3.43
N VAL A 33 -8.79 8.82 3.24
CA VAL A 33 -7.81 9.86 3.60
C VAL A 33 -7.08 10.39 2.35
N GLN A 34 -6.19 11.38 2.50
CA GLN A 34 -5.54 12.04 1.35
C GLN A 34 -4.63 11.12 0.55
N GLY A 35 -3.99 10.15 1.17
CA GLY A 35 -3.02 9.29 0.51
C GLY A 35 -2.39 8.32 1.49
N GLY A 36 -1.63 7.36 0.98
CA GLY A 36 -1.02 6.29 1.76
C GLY A 36 -0.22 6.76 2.97
N THR A 37 0.45 7.91 2.88
CA THR A 37 1.21 8.47 4.01
C THR A 37 0.33 8.72 5.24
N ILE A 38 -0.84 9.32 5.06
CA ILE A 38 -1.78 9.58 6.16
C ILE A 38 -2.54 8.31 6.55
N GLY A 39 -2.81 7.43 5.59
CA GLY A 39 -3.38 6.11 5.86
C GLY A 39 -2.47 5.29 6.77
N ASN A 40 -1.21 5.14 6.40
CA ASN A 40 -0.19 4.44 7.19
C ASN A 40 -0.06 5.06 8.60
N LEU A 41 0.09 6.39 8.69
CA LEU A 41 0.18 7.07 9.99
C LEU A 41 -1.04 6.79 10.86
N SER A 42 -2.26 6.92 10.32
CA SER A 42 -3.49 6.70 11.08
C SER A 42 -3.61 5.26 11.57
N ALA A 43 -3.31 4.27 10.73
CA ALA A 43 -3.29 2.86 11.10
C ALA A 43 -2.27 2.57 12.21
N LEU A 44 -1.06 3.08 12.07
CA LEU A 44 0.03 2.85 13.02
C LEU A 44 -0.20 3.54 14.37
N VAL A 45 -0.95 4.65 14.41
CA VAL A 45 -1.40 5.26 15.67
C VAL A 45 -2.33 4.31 16.43
N VAL A 46 -3.26 3.64 15.74
CA VAL A 46 -4.14 2.62 16.35
C VAL A 46 -3.34 1.42 16.82
N ALA A 47 -2.47 0.90 15.97
CA ALA A 47 -1.56 -0.22 16.30
C ALA A 47 -0.75 0.06 17.56
N ARG A 48 -0.15 1.27 17.67
CA ARG A 48 0.61 1.67 18.86
C ARG A 48 -0.26 1.73 20.12
N ALA A 49 -1.49 2.19 19.99
CA ALA A 49 -2.40 2.23 21.13
C ALA A 49 -2.72 0.81 21.64
N GLN A 50 -2.92 -0.16 20.75
CA GLN A 50 -3.11 -1.56 21.12
C GLN A 50 -1.82 -2.16 21.73
N GLY A 51 -0.67 -1.92 21.11
CA GLY A 51 0.62 -2.37 21.66
C GLY A 51 0.87 -1.89 23.09
N ARG A 52 0.52 -0.62 23.39
CA ARG A 52 0.64 -0.05 24.74
C ARG A 52 -0.26 -0.73 25.76
N LYS A 53 -1.45 -1.20 25.37
CA LYS A 53 -2.33 -1.98 26.25
C LYS A 53 -1.71 -3.36 26.55
N ASN A 54 -1.11 -3.99 25.54
CA ASN A 54 -0.56 -5.33 25.66
C ASN A 54 0.78 -5.36 26.42
N HIS A 55 1.59 -4.29 26.33
CA HIS A 55 2.94 -4.23 26.89
C HIS A 55 3.21 -2.92 27.64
N PRO A 56 2.55 -2.66 28.78
CA PRO A 56 2.65 -1.38 29.50
C PRO A 56 4.07 -1.07 30.03
N GLY A 57 4.93 -2.07 30.10
CA GLY A 57 6.33 -1.93 30.58
C GLY A 57 7.39 -1.70 29.48
N ALA A 58 6.96 -1.51 28.22
CA ALA A 58 7.93 -1.28 27.14
C ALA A 58 8.65 0.07 27.31
N SER A 59 9.97 0.06 27.18
CA SER A 59 10.79 1.28 27.26
C SER A 59 10.82 2.06 25.94
N ARG A 60 10.66 1.38 24.81
CA ARG A 60 10.65 1.96 23.48
C ARG A 60 9.72 1.15 22.55
N TRP A 61 9.07 1.85 21.62
CA TRP A 61 8.15 1.26 20.65
C TRP A 61 8.76 1.18 19.27
N VAL A 62 8.51 0.10 18.55
CA VAL A 62 9.16 -0.19 17.28
C VAL A 62 8.13 -0.64 16.23
N ILE A 63 8.30 -0.18 15.00
CA ILE A 63 7.63 -0.68 13.81
C ILE A 63 8.61 -1.59 13.06
N ALA A 64 8.23 -2.82 12.74
CA ALA A 64 9.01 -3.69 11.87
C ALA A 64 8.51 -3.57 10.43
N CYS A 65 9.42 -3.41 9.48
CA CYS A 65 9.09 -3.36 8.05
C CYS A 65 10.31 -3.74 7.20
N SER A 66 10.08 -4.01 5.92
CA SER A 66 11.14 -4.26 4.96
C SER A 66 12.07 -3.05 4.80
N GLU A 67 13.31 -3.29 4.36
CA GLU A 67 14.22 -2.22 3.92
C GLU A 67 13.64 -1.43 2.74
N GLU A 68 12.83 -2.09 1.90
CA GLU A 68 12.18 -1.53 0.71
C GLU A 68 10.81 -0.89 1.00
N ALA A 69 10.35 -0.87 2.27
CA ALA A 69 9.09 -0.25 2.65
C ALA A 69 9.09 1.25 2.29
N HIS A 70 7.94 1.74 1.84
CA HIS A 70 7.77 3.14 1.45
C HIS A 70 8.19 4.10 2.58
N SER A 71 8.80 5.22 2.22
CA SER A 71 9.33 6.24 3.16
C SER A 71 8.30 6.79 4.15
N SER A 72 7.00 6.66 3.85
CA SER A 72 5.91 7.04 4.76
C SER A 72 5.96 6.30 6.10
N ILE A 73 6.50 5.07 6.13
CA ILE A 73 6.62 4.30 7.39
C ILE A 73 7.65 4.96 8.31
N VAL A 74 8.81 5.34 7.77
CA VAL A 74 9.82 6.10 8.53
C VAL A 74 9.29 7.47 8.94
N SER A 75 8.56 8.14 8.05
CA SER A 75 7.92 9.41 8.35
C SER A 75 6.89 9.29 9.49
N ALA A 76 6.06 8.24 9.45
CA ALA A 76 5.11 7.96 10.54
C ALA A 76 5.82 7.66 11.87
N ALA A 77 6.92 6.89 11.82
CA ALA A 77 7.74 6.61 13.00
C ALA A 77 8.32 7.89 13.62
N ASN A 78 8.84 8.79 12.80
CA ASN A 78 9.33 10.09 13.25
C ASN A 78 8.25 10.93 13.91
N VAL A 79 7.05 11.03 13.29
CA VAL A 79 5.90 11.77 13.86
C VAL A 79 5.47 11.18 15.21
N MET A 80 5.50 9.85 15.33
CA MET A 80 5.09 9.15 16.54
C MET A 80 6.18 9.03 17.60
N ASP A 81 7.41 9.46 17.31
CA ASP A 81 8.59 9.24 18.18
C ASP A 81 8.76 7.75 18.54
N VAL A 82 8.84 6.89 17.53
CA VAL A 82 9.08 5.46 17.65
C VAL A 82 10.22 5.03 16.72
N ASP A 83 10.81 3.86 17.00
CA ASP A 83 11.90 3.33 16.19
C ASP A 83 11.39 2.48 15.03
N VAL A 84 12.25 2.21 14.05
CA VAL A 84 11.98 1.32 12.93
C VAL A 84 13.00 0.19 12.91
N LEU A 85 12.51 -1.05 12.97
CA LEU A 85 13.29 -2.25 12.74
C LEU A 85 13.22 -2.60 11.26
N LYS A 86 14.29 -2.29 10.53
CA LYS A 86 14.40 -2.69 9.12
C LYS A 86 14.80 -4.15 9.02
N VAL A 87 13.93 -4.96 8.42
CA VAL A 87 14.16 -6.39 8.22
C VAL A 87 14.67 -6.62 6.80
N PRO A 88 15.78 -7.35 6.62
CA PRO A 88 16.32 -7.66 5.29
C PRO A 88 15.33 -8.46 4.46
N VAL A 89 15.29 -8.17 3.16
CA VAL A 89 14.49 -8.91 2.19
C VAL A 89 15.26 -10.14 1.66
N SER A 90 14.53 -11.09 1.11
CA SER A 90 15.08 -12.25 0.41
C SER A 90 15.80 -11.83 -0.88
N ALA A 91 16.50 -12.77 -1.52
CA ALA A 91 17.15 -12.54 -2.82
C ALA A 91 16.18 -12.05 -3.91
N ASN A 92 14.89 -12.36 -3.77
CA ASN A 92 13.83 -11.92 -4.70
C ASN A 92 13.20 -10.58 -4.29
N GLY A 93 13.77 -9.88 -3.30
CA GLY A 93 13.26 -8.59 -2.83
C GLY A 93 12.02 -8.65 -1.93
N LYS A 94 11.56 -9.86 -1.53
CA LYS A 94 10.39 -10.05 -0.67
C LYS A 94 10.76 -10.05 0.82
N LEU A 95 9.99 -9.37 1.62
CA LEU A 95 9.99 -9.59 3.06
C LEU A 95 9.31 -10.92 3.37
N MET A 96 10.00 -11.78 4.12
CA MET A 96 9.53 -13.12 4.46
C MET A 96 9.10 -13.20 5.93
N GLY A 97 8.04 -13.96 6.22
CA GLY A 97 7.53 -14.13 7.58
C GLY A 97 8.57 -14.66 8.56
N GLU A 98 9.41 -15.63 8.14
CA GLU A 98 10.50 -16.16 8.96
C GLU A 98 11.55 -15.09 9.34
N ALA A 99 11.92 -14.21 8.40
CA ALA A 99 12.86 -13.14 8.67
C ALA A 99 12.26 -12.13 9.66
N VAL A 100 10.98 -11.81 9.54
CA VAL A 100 10.25 -10.95 10.48
C VAL A 100 10.21 -11.58 11.87
N ALA A 101 9.84 -12.85 11.98
CA ALA A 101 9.80 -13.59 13.25
C ALA A 101 11.15 -13.55 13.95
N HIS A 102 12.23 -13.93 13.24
CA HIS A 102 13.57 -13.94 13.78
C HIS A 102 14.03 -12.55 14.25
N ALA A 103 13.80 -11.50 13.45
CA ALA A 103 14.20 -10.15 13.80
C ALA A 103 13.48 -9.62 15.05
N ILE A 104 12.18 -9.91 15.18
CA ILE A 104 11.37 -9.53 16.35
C ILE A 104 11.85 -10.29 17.60
N ASP A 105 12.01 -11.60 17.50
CA ASP A 105 12.45 -12.43 18.63
C ASP A 105 13.83 -12.02 19.13
N HIS A 106 14.76 -11.73 18.22
CA HIS A 106 16.08 -11.19 18.58
C HIS A 106 15.99 -9.85 19.30
N LEU A 107 15.19 -8.90 18.80
CA LEU A 107 14.99 -7.60 19.45
C LEU A 107 14.40 -7.76 20.86
N HIS A 108 13.36 -8.60 21.00
CA HIS A 108 12.67 -8.81 22.26
C HIS A 108 13.55 -9.55 23.31
N ALA A 109 14.46 -10.42 22.85
CA ALA A 109 15.39 -11.13 23.72
C ALA A 109 16.57 -10.25 24.20
N THR A 110 16.97 -9.27 23.40
CA THR A 110 18.17 -8.45 23.66
C THR A 110 17.88 -7.07 24.22
N THR A 111 16.61 -6.63 24.18
CA THR A 111 16.20 -5.29 24.64
C THR A 111 14.84 -5.31 25.36
N THR A 112 14.50 -4.18 25.97
CA THR A 112 13.16 -3.92 26.52
C THR A 112 12.24 -3.21 25.48
N HIS A 113 12.72 -3.04 24.27
CA HIS A 113 11.92 -2.50 23.16
C HIS A 113 10.84 -3.50 22.76
N ARG A 114 9.72 -2.99 22.25
CA ARG A 114 8.62 -3.85 21.79
C ARG A 114 8.13 -3.42 20.42
N VAL A 115 8.07 -4.39 19.51
CA VAL A 115 7.43 -4.22 18.21
C VAL A 115 5.93 -4.19 18.46
N PHE A 116 5.26 -3.13 17.99
CA PHE A 116 3.81 -3.01 18.10
C PHE A 116 3.09 -3.22 16.76
N ALA A 117 3.80 -3.06 15.65
CA ALA A 117 3.25 -3.28 14.32
C ALA A 117 4.31 -3.89 13.39
N VAL A 118 3.87 -4.79 12.54
CA VAL A 118 4.60 -5.22 11.33
C VAL A 118 3.89 -4.64 10.12
N VAL A 119 4.65 -4.02 9.22
CA VAL A 119 4.14 -3.49 7.95
C VAL A 119 4.68 -4.35 6.81
N ALA A 120 3.79 -5.05 6.11
CA ALA A 120 4.10 -5.69 4.85
C ALA A 120 3.68 -4.79 3.67
N THR A 121 4.41 -4.86 2.57
CA THR A 121 4.10 -4.12 1.36
C THR A 121 3.47 -5.05 0.32
N ALA A 122 2.28 -4.71 -0.15
CA ALA A 122 1.63 -5.42 -1.23
C ALA A 122 1.81 -4.62 -2.54
N GLY A 123 2.97 -4.78 -3.15
CA GLY A 123 3.43 -4.04 -4.33
C GLY A 123 4.37 -2.88 -3.97
N THR A 124 5.68 -3.17 -3.89
CA THR A 124 6.70 -2.16 -3.61
C THR A 124 6.73 -1.08 -4.69
N THR A 125 7.07 0.15 -4.30
CA THR A 125 7.05 1.31 -5.19
C THR A 125 7.96 1.14 -6.41
N ASN A 126 9.12 0.51 -6.25
CA ASN A 126 10.13 0.44 -7.28
C ASN A 126 9.98 -0.78 -8.21
N LEU A 127 9.53 -1.92 -7.67
CA LEU A 127 9.54 -3.19 -8.42
C LEU A 127 8.16 -3.88 -8.45
N GLY A 128 7.17 -3.37 -7.72
CA GLY A 128 5.85 -3.99 -7.65
C GLY A 128 5.83 -5.33 -6.89
N ILE A 129 6.88 -5.65 -6.12
CA ILE A 129 7.00 -6.92 -5.40
C ILE A 129 6.01 -6.97 -4.25
N ILE A 130 5.36 -8.12 -4.08
CA ILE A 130 4.43 -8.39 -2.99
C ILE A 130 5.15 -9.22 -1.93
N ASP A 131 5.17 -8.75 -0.68
CA ASP A 131 5.74 -9.46 0.45
C ASP A 131 4.98 -10.76 0.77
N ASP A 132 5.56 -11.64 1.58
CA ASP A 132 4.92 -12.86 2.08
C ASP A 132 3.84 -12.51 3.12
N LEU A 133 2.66 -12.07 2.63
CA LEU A 133 1.59 -11.58 3.50
C LEU A 133 1.13 -12.63 4.51
N GLN A 134 1.02 -13.90 4.08
CA GLN A 134 0.59 -14.99 4.93
C GLN A 134 1.61 -15.31 6.03
N GLY A 135 2.88 -15.44 5.68
CA GLY A 135 3.93 -15.71 6.65
C GLY A 135 4.14 -14.55 7.62
N ILE A 136 4.08 -13.30 7.13
CA ILE A 136 4.21 -12.09 7.96
C ILE A 136 3.01 -11.94 8.90
N GLY A 137 1.79 -12.16 8.41
CA GLY A 137 0.59 -12.12 9.23
C GLY A 137 0.63 -13.15 10.36
N SER A 138 1.04 -14.38 10.05
CA SER A 138 1.23 -15.44 11.05
C SER A 138 2.30 -15.05 12.09
N ALA A 139 3.46 -14.58 11.64
CA ALA A 139 4.55 -14.16 12.53
C ALA A 139 4.16 -13.01 13.47
N ALA A 140 3.34 -12.07 12.98
CA ALA A 140 2.82 -10.96 13.77
C ALA A 140 1.80 -11.41 14.81
N HIS A 141 0.77 -12.16 14.39
CA HIS A 141 -0.32 -12.58 15.27
C HIS A 141 0.11 -13.57 16.35
N GLU A 142 1.03 -14.49 16.05
CA GLU A 142 1.62 -15.39 17.07
C GLU A 142 2.31 -14.62 18.21
N ARG A 143 2.71 -13.36 17.96
CA ARG A 143 3.37 -12.49 18.93
C ARG A 143 2.47 -11.38 19.49
N GLY A 144 1.18 -11.38 19.14
CA GLY A 144 0.21 -10.35 19.54
C GLY A 144 0.54 -8.97 18.98
N ILE A 145 1.14 -8.91 17.79
CA ILE A 145 1.58 -7.69 17.10
C ILE A 145 0.61 -7.36 15.97
N TRP A 146 0.31 -6.08 15.79
CA TRP A 146 -0.57 -5.58 14.73
C TRP A 146 0.03 -5.84 13.34
N PHE A 147 -0.76 -6.43 12.45
CA PHE A 147 -0.40 -6.67 11.06
C PHE A 147 -1.04 -5.61 10.15
N HIS A 148 -0.23 -4.73 9.59
CA HIS A 148 -0.65 -3.70 8.63
C HIS A 148 -0.14 -4.01 7.23
N VAL A 149 -1.01 -3.87 6.22
CA VAL A 149 -0.63 -4.06 4.82
C VAL A 149 -0.65 -2.72 4.09
N ASP A 150 0.52 -2.24 3.70
CA ASP A 150 0.67 -1.12 2.76
C ASP A 150 0.47 -1.63 1.33
N GLY A 151 -0.76 -1.55 0.87
CA GLY A 151 -1.17 -1.90 -0.48
C GLY A 151 -1.51 -0.68 -1.34
N ALA A 152 -0.95 0.49 -1.00
CA ALA A 152 -1.26 1.75 -1.66
C ALA A 152 -1.27 1.65 -3.19
N TYR A 153 -0.36 0.85 -3.76
CA TYR A 153 -0.33 0.57 -5.19
C TYR A 153 -0.95 -0.80 -5.52
N GLY A 154 -0.40 -1.88 -4.99
CA GLY A 154 -0.63 -3.21 -5.55
C GLY A 154 -1.95 -3.84 -5.15
N LEU A 155 -2.55 -3.50 -3.98
CA LEU A 155 -3.85 -4.06 -3.60
C LEU A 155 -5.00 -3.64 -4.54
N ALA A 156 -4.79 -2.68 -5.45
CA ALA A 156 -5.70 -2.42 -6.55
C ALA A 156 -5.93 -3.68 -7.41
N ALA A 157 -4.91 -4.52 -7.56
CA ALA A 157 -4.97 -5.75 -8.35
C ALA A 157 -5.72 -6.92 -7.66
N LEU A 158 -6.25 -6.73 -6.46
CA LEU A 158 -7.14 -7.72 -5.83
C LEU A 158 -8.36 -8.08 -6.70
N CYS A 159 -8.79 -7.16 -7.56
CA CYS A 159 -9.89 -7.41 -8.50
C CYS A 159 -9.45 -8.19 -9.76
N ALA A 160 -8.15 -8.48 -9.94
CA ALA A 160 -7.64 -9.24 -11.09
C ALA A 160 -7.43 -10.72 -10.72
N PRO A 161 -8.22 -11.64 -11.28
CA PRO A 161 -8.13 -13.07 -10.98
C PRO A 161 -6.75 -13.66 -11.26
N SER A 162 -6.05 -13.18 -12.29
CA SER A 162 -4.75 -13.73 -12.73
C SER A 162 -3.64 -13.61 -11.67
N VAL A 163 -3.71 -12.60 -10.78
CA VAL A 163 -2.71 -12.35 -9.74
C VAL A 163 -3.26 -12.42 -8.33
N ARG A 164 -4.56 -12.77 -8.17
CA ARG A 164 -5.24 -12.77 -6.86
C ARG A 164 -4.50 -13.60 -5.80
N SER A 165 -3.92 -14.73 -6.18
CA SER A 165 -3.19 -15.62 -5.26
C SER A 165 -1.89 -15.01 -4.71
N HIS A 166 -1.32 -14.00 -5.35
CA HIS A 166 -0.14 -13.31 -4.82
C HIS A 166 -0.44 -12.54 -3.51
N PHE A 167 -1.71 -12.26 -3.26
CA PHE A 167 -2.18 -11.54 -2.08
C PHE A 167 -2.75 -12.44 -0.98
N ASP A 168 -2.53 -13.75 -1.06
CA ASP A 168 -2.98 -14.68 -0.01
C ASP A 168 -2.35 -14.31 1.33
N GLY A 169 -3.19 -14.23 2.38
CA GLY A 169 -2.81 -13.70 3.69
C GLY A 169 -3.25 -12.25 3.94
N VAL A 170 -3.68 -11.49 2.91
CA VAL A 170 -4.20 -10.12 3.10
C VAL A 170 -5.45 -10.11 3.99
N GLU A 171 -6.25 -11.18 3.93
CA GLU A 171 -7.43 -11.36 4.77
C GLU A 171 -7.13 -11.43 6.26
N ALA A 172 -5.88 -11.65 6.66
CA ALA A 172 -5.45 -11.62 8.06
C ALA A 172 -5.06 -10.21 8.55
N ALA A 173 -4.97 -9.21 7.67
CA ALA A 173 -4.55 -7.87 8.07
C ALA A 173 -5.48 -7.24 9.11
N ASP A 174 -4.91 -6.63 10.17
CA ASP A 174 -5.64 -5.81 11.14
C ASP A 174 -6.02 -4.45 10.55
N SER A 175 -5.20 -3.96 9.63
CA SER A 175 -5.49 -2.79 8.79
C SER A 175 -4.77 -2.88 7.45
N LEU A 176 -5.36 -2.24 6.45
CA LEU A 176 -4.74 -2.09 5.14
C LEU A 176 -5.04 -0.72 4.52
N ILE A 177 -4.20 -0.33 3.57
CA ILE A 177 -4.45 0.84 2.72
C ILE A 177 -4.43 0.46 1.24
N VAL A 178 -5.27 1.16 0.48
CA VAL A 178 -5.27 1.16 -0.99
C VAL A 178 -5.42 2.60 -1.47
N ASP A 179 -4.64 3.03 -2.46
CA ASP A 179 -4.78 4.36 -3.05
C ASP A 179 -5.55 4.28 -4.38
N PRO A 180 -6.89 4.49 -4.39
CA PRO A 180 -7.64 4.50 -5.65
C PRO A 180 -7.12 5.52 -6.66
N HIS A 181 -6.52 6.61 -6.20
CA HIS A 181 -5.92 7.62 -7.08
C HIS A 181 -4.62 7.16 -7.79
N LYS A 182 -4.13 5.94 -7.47
CA LYS A 182 -3.03 5.30 -8.20
C LYS A 182 -3.62 4.37 -9.28
N TRP A 183 -3.68 3.11 -9.02
CA TRP A 183 -3.98 2.12 -10.04
C TRP A 183 -5.49 1.80 -10.19
N LEU A 184 -6.36 2.35 -9.33
CA LEU A 184 -7.83 2.31 -9.53
C LEU A 184 -8.36 3.55 -10.27
N PHE A 185 -7.48 4.34 -10.90
CA PHE A 185 -7.80 5.44 -11.82
C PHE A 185 -8.69 6.55 -11.24
N ALA A 186 -8.83 6.63 -9.93
CA ALA A 186 -9.59 7.70 -9.30
C ALA A 186 -8.83 9.03 -9.33
N PRO A 187 -9.51 10.17 -9.33
CA PRO A 187 -8.86 11.46 -9.21
C PRO A 187 -8.12 11.63 -7.87
N TYR A 188 -7.03 12.39 -7.88
CA TYR A 188 -6.36 12.83 -6.66
C TYR A 188 -7.31 13.69 -5.80
N ASP A 189 -7.34 13.51 -4.47
CA ASP A 189 -6.55 12.61 -3.65
C ASP A 189 -7.47 11.62 -2.94
N ALA A 190 -7.19 10.34 -2.95
CA ALA A 190 -8.00 9.31 -2.29
C ALA A 190 -7.15 8.10 -1.90
N CYS A 191 -7.14 7.77 -0.61
CA CYS A 191 -6.61 6.53 -0.04
C CYS A 191 -7.71 5.90 0.81
N ALA A 192 -8.06 4.66 0.55
CA ALA A 192 -8.90 3.85 1.42
C ALA A 192 -8.04 3.30 2.55
N LEU A 193 -8.37 3.65 3.79
CA LEU A 193 -7.85 3.05 5.01
C LEU A 193 -8.93 2.18 5.61
N ILE A 194 -8.65 0.88 5.74
CA ILE A 194 -9.61 -0.11 6.23
C ILE A 194 -9.02 -0.82 7.44
N TYR A 195 -9.84 -1.00 8.46
CA TYR A 195 -9.55 -1.76 9.66
C TYR A 195 -10.41 -3.02 9.68
N ARG A 196 -9.83 -4.14 10.11
CA ARG A 196 -10.56 -5.38 10.40
C ARG A 196 -11.60 -5.15 11.51
N GLU A 197 -11.20 -4.47 12.58
CA GLU A 197 -12.01 -4.09 13.73
C GLU A 197 -12.05 -2.56 13.87
N PRO A 198 -12.96 -1.87 13.14
CA PRO A 198 -12.99 -0.39 13.12
C PRO A 198 -13.25 0.23 14.48
N GLU A 199 -13.86 -0.50 15.42
CA GLU A 199 -14.07 -0.01 16.79
C GLU A 199 -12.75 0.31 17.51
N LEU A 200 -11.66 -0.43 17.21
CA LEU A 200 -10.34 -0.13 17.78
C LEU A 200 -9.81 1.23 17.27
N ALA A 201 -10.08 1.55 16.01
CA ALA A 201 -9.73 2.87 15.45
C ALA A 201 -10.59 3.97 16.07
N ARG A 202 -11.91 3.73 16.24
CA ARG A 202 -12.83 4.67 16.86
C ARG A 202 -12.41 5.04 18.29
N GLN A 203 -11.96 4.07 19.09
CA GLN A 203 -11.47 4.31 20.45
C GLN A 203 -10.24 5.23 20.49
N VAL A 204 -9.47 5.30 19.43
CA VAL A 204 -8.21 6.05 19.35
C VAL A 204 -8.39 7.43 18.70
N HIS A 205 -9.20 7.49 17.63
CA HIS A 205 -9.33 8.68 16.80
C HIS A 205 -10.53 9.54 17.12
N SER A 206 -11.57 9.00 17.82
CA SER A 206 -12.73 9.80 18.19
C SER A 206 -12.34 11.03 19.00
N GLN A 207 -12.81 12.19 18.54
CA GLN A 207 -12.63 13.45 19.23
C GLN A 207 -13.90 13.78 20.03
N HIS A 208 -13.75 14.07 21.32
CA HIS A 208 -14.83 14.46 22.21
C HIS A 208 -14.87 15.97 22.36
N ALA A 209 -15.95 16.59 21.91
CA ALA A 209 -16.24 17.98 22.16
C ALA A 209 -17.77 18.15 22.30
N SER A 210 -18.21 19.02 23.18
CA SER A 210 -19.65 19.17 23.53
C SER A 210 -20.55 19.40 22.32
N TYR A 211 -20.06 20.08 21.27
CA TYR A 211 -20.80 20.27 20.01
C TYR A 211 -20.81 19.05 19.11
N LEU A 212 -19.86 18.13 19.27
CA LEU A 212 -19.81 16.88 18.51
C LEU A 212 -20.68 15.79 19.14
N ASP A 213 -20.80 15.81 20.47
CA ASP A 213 -21.54 14.77 21.21
C ASP A 213 -23.04 14.83 20.92
N THR A 214 -23.58 16.00 20.58
CA THR A 214 -24.97 16.17 20.15
C THR A 214 -25.28 15.59 18.77
N LEU A 215 -24.27 15.22 18.01
CA LEU A 215 -24.40 14.67 16.65
C LEU A 215 -24.13 13.15 16.59
N LYS A 216 -23.82 12.51 17.73
CA LYS A 216 -23.38 11.10 17.80
C LYS A 216 -24.53 10.16 18.22
N ASP A 217 -25.55 10.04 17.40
CA ASP A 217 -26.61 9.02 17.59
C ASP A 217 -26.21 7.64 17.04
N GLY A 218 -24.97 7.19 17.32
CA GLY A 218 -24.50 5.86 16.89
C GLY A 218 -24.22 5.70 15.38
N ALA A 219 -24.36 6.75 14.60
CA ALA A 219 -24.09 6.71 13.16
C ALA A 219 -22.57 6.66 12.86
N TRP A 220 -22.21 5.98 11.78
CA TRP A 220 -20.84 5.92 11.29
C TRP A 220 -20.32 7.33 10.97
N SER A 221 -19.29 7.77 11.68
CA SER A 221 -18.65 9.07 11.44
C SER A 221 -17.23 8.88 10.92
N PRO A 222 -16.93 9.26 9.68
CA PRO A 222 -15.59 9.12 9.13
C PRO A 222 -14.45 9.78 9.93
N SER A 223 -14.76 10.79 10.73
CA SER A 223 -13.80 11.46 11.63
C SER A 223 -13.28 10.58 12.77
N ASP A 224 -13.94 9.44 13.01
CA ASP A 224 -13.58 8.53 14.10
C ASP A 224 -12.56 7.47 13.69
N TYR A 225 -12.13 7.46 12.43
CA TYR A 225 -11.29 6.39 11.88
C TYR A 225 -9.93 6.86 11.34
N ALA A 226 -9.61 8.14 11.44
CA ALA A 226 -8.31 8.70 11.08
C ALA A 226 -8.00 9.95 11.91
N ILE A 227 -6.73 10.42 11.81
CA ILE A 227 -6.24 11.58 12.58
C ILE A 227 -6.92 12.92 12.24
N GLN A 228 -7.80 12.97 11.25
CA GLN A 228 -8.40 14.19 10.73
C GLN A 228 -9.87 14.29 11.12
N LEU A 229 -10.26 15.44 11.68
CA LEU A 229 -11.65 15.76 11.93
C LEU A 229 -12.35 16.23 10.65
N THR A 230 -11.87 17.35 10.08
CA THR A 230 -12.41 17.93 8.85
C THR A 230 -11.74 17.31 7.63
N ARG A 231 -12.53 16.85 6.67
CA ARG A 231 -12.04 16.21 5.45
C ARG A 231 -12.95 16.45 4.26
N ARG A 232 -12.42 16.35 3.06
CA ARG A 232 -13.21 16.25 1.83
C ARG A 232 -13.78 14.82 1.70
N THR A 233 -14.84 14.68 0.92
CA THR A 233 -15.43 13.36 0.54
C THR A 233 -14.59 12.77 -0.59
N ARG A 234 -13.44 12.18 -0.24
CA ARG A 234 -12.43 11.73 -1.22
C ARG A 234 -12.82 10.47 -1.96
N GLY A 235 -13.59 9.61 -1.33
CA GLY A 235 -14.06 8.37 -1.94
C GLY A 235 -15.23 8.56 -2.90
N LEU A 236 -15.90 9.71 -2.88
CA LEU A 236 -17.09 9.95 -3.70
C LEU A 236 -16.81 9.89 -5.22
N PRO A 237 -15.73 10.51 -5.76
CA PRO A 237 -15.40 10.35 -7.17
C PRO A 237 -15.13 8.89 -7.56
N PHE A 238 -14.47 8.13 -6.69
CA PHE A 238 -14.23 6.70 -6.90
C PHE A 238 -15.53 5.90 -6.89
N TRP A 239 -16.43 6.18 -5.94
CA TRP A 239 -17.76 5.56 -5.93
C TRP A 239 -18.55 5.85 -7.19
N PHE A 240 -18.55 7.09 -7.69
CA PHE A 240 -19.21 7.44 -8.96
C PHE A 240 -18.60 6.67 -10.13
N SER A 241 -17.30 6.47 -10.15
CA SER A 241 -16.64 5.68 -11.18
C SER A 241 -17.08 4.20 -11.12
N LEU A 242 -17.13 3.60 -9.91
CA LEU A 242 -17.65 2.25 -9.70
C LEU A 242 -19.13 2.14 -10.15
N ALA A 243 -19.95 3.13 -9.80
CA ALA A 243 -21.38 3.15 -10.17
C ALA A 243 -21.60 3.32 -11.68
N ALA A 244 -20.72 4.09 -12.35
CA ALA A 244 -20.84 4.36 -13.78
C ALA A 244 -20.32 3.22 -14.67
N TYR A 245 -19.20 2.61 -14.31
CA TYR A 245 -18.51 1.62 -15.14
C TYR A 245 -18.71 0.18 -14.67
N GLY A 246 -19.09 -0.03 -13.43
CA GLY A 246 -19.19 -1.35 -12.80
C GLY A 246 -17.83 -1.94 -12.42
N THR A 247 -17.85 -2.98 -11.60
CA THR A 247 -16.64 -3.64 -11.10
C THR A 247 -15.90 -4.45 -12.16
N ASP A 248 -16.62 -4.99 -13.15
CA ASP A 248 -16.05 -5.77 -14.25
C ASP A 248 -15.10 -4.94 -15.10
N ALA A 249 -15.44 -3.66 -15.35
CA ALA A 249 -14.54 -2.75 -16.07
C ALA A 249 -13.21 -2.53 -15.34
N TYR A 250 -13.21 -2.54 -14.00
CA TYR A 250 -11.97 -2.49 -13.21
C TYR A 250 -11.16 -3.77 -13.34
N THR A 251 -11.82 -4.93 -13.28
CA THR A 251 -11.17 -6.22 -13.53
C THR A 251 -10.52 -6.26 -14.91
N GLU A 252 -11.23 -5.88 -15.95
CA GLU A 252 -10.71 -5.83 -17.32
C GLU A 252 -9.53 -4.87 -17.46
N ALA A 253 -9.60 -3.68 -16.86
CA ALA A 253 -8.51 -2.71 -16.90
C ALA A 253 -7.27 -3.21 -16.18
N MET A 254 -7.41 -3.88 -15.02
CA MET A 254 -6.29 -4.50 -14.30
C MET A 254 -5.65 -5.63 -15.13
N GLU A 255 -6.45 -6.57 -15.65
CA GLU A 255 -5.95 -7.68 -16.48
C GLU A 255 -5.25 -7.17 -17.74
N GLN A 256 -5.76 -6.10 -18.36
CA GLN A 256 -5.11 -5.47 -19.49
C GLN A 256 -3.75 -4.84 -19.10
N SER A 257 -3.67 -4.18 -17.94
CA SER A 257 -2.41 -3.63 -17.41
C SER A 257 -1.37 -4.72 -17.20
N LEU A 258 -1.77 -5.82 -16.56
CA LEU A 258 -0.91 -6.98 -16.30
C LEU A 258 -0.44 -7.62 -17.61
N THR A 259 -1.34 -7.80 -18.56
CA THR A 259 -1.02 -8.33 -19.90
C THR A 259 0.03 -7.45 -20.60
N VAL A 260 -0.12 -6.14 -20.56
CA VAL A 260 0.83 -5.20 -21.17
C VAL A 260 2.19 -5.27 -20.47
N ALA A 261 2.22 -5.40 -19.14
CA ALA A 261 3.46 -5.55 -18.38
C ALA A 261 4.22 -6.82 -18.79
N HIS A 262 3.53 -7.97 -18.85
CA HIS A 262 4.14 -9.22 -19.32
C HIS A 262 4.64 -9.13 -20.75
N GLN A 263 3.86 -8.53 -21.67
CA GLN A 263 4.32 -8.31 -23.05
C GLN A 263 5.57 -7.44 -23.12
N ALA A 264 5.66 -6.39 -22.29
CA ALA A 264 6.84 -5.55 -22.22
C ALA A 264 8.04 -6.29 -21.65
N ALA A 265 7.86 -7.12 -20.62
CA ALA A 265 8.93 -7.96 -20.09
C ALA A 265 9.49 -8.93 -21.15
N GLU A 266 8.62 -9.56 -21.96
CA GLU A 266 9.06 -10.42 -23.07
C GLU A 266 9.85 -9.64 -24.14
N LEU A 267 9.45 -8.40 -24.44
CA LEU A 267 10.21 -7.55 -25.36
C LEU A 267 11.59 -7.19 -24.80
N VAL A 268 11.68 -6.90 -23.49
CA VAL A 268 12.97 -6.66 -22.82
C VAL A 268 13.86 -7.90 -22.90
N LYS A 269 13.34 -9.08 -22.59
CA LYS A 269 14.09 -10.35 -22.68
C LYS A 269 14.58 -10.67 -24.08
N ALA A 270 13.80 -10.35 -25.12
CA ALA A 270 14.16 -10.57 -26.52
C ALA A 270 15.21 -9.59 -27.04
N HIS A 271 15.44 -8.46 -26.36
CA HIS A 271 16.37 -7.44 -26.82
C HIS A 271 17.81 -7.76 -26.37
N PRO A 272 18.81 -7.76 -27.28
CA PRO A 272 20.18 -8.20 -26.97
C PRO A 272 20.90 -7.32 -25.90
N ASP A 273 20.53 -6.06 -25.80
CA ASP A 273 21.18 -5.09 -24.92
C ASP A 273 20.41 -4.83 -23.62
N LEU A 274 19.23 -5.40 -23.44
CA LEU A 274 18.41 -5.19 -22.25
C LEU A 274 18.46 -6.41 -21.34
N GLU A 275 18.32 -6.18 -20.03
CA GLU A 275 18.22 -7.22 -19.02
C GLU A 275 17.07 -6.87 -18.06
N LEU A 276 16.14 -7.80 -17.88
CA LEU A 276 15.04 -7.65 -16.92
C LEU A 276 15.60 -7.77 -15.49
N VAL A 277 15.24 -6.85 -14.61
CA VAL A 277 15.67 -6.86 -13.20
C VAL A 277 14.99 -7.99 -12.44
N CYS A 278 13.68 -8.13 -12.64
CA CYS A 278 12.85 -9.23 -12.11
C CYS A 278 11.63 -9.41 -12.99
N GLU A 279 10.99 -10.59 -12.89
CA GLU A 279 9.68 -10.81 -13.51
C GLU A 279 8.64 -9.90 -12.85
N PRO A 280 7.80 -9.21 -13.64
CA PRO A 280 6.76 -8.36 -13.08
C PRO A 280 5.69 -9.19 -12.37
N GLU A 281 5.50 -8.96 -11.08
CA GLU A 281 4.36 -9.52 -10.34
C GLU A 281 3.08 -8.68 -10.58
N LEU A 282 3.25 -7.40 -10.89
CA LEU A 282 2.19 -6.43 -11.17
C LEU A 282 2.49 -5.65 -12.47
N SER A 283 2.17 -4.37 -12.53
CA SER A 283 2.30 -3.57 -13.75
C SER A 283 3.65 -2.84 -13.92
N ILE A 284 4.61 -3.05 -13.01
CA ILE A 284 5.94 -2.45 -13.10
C ILE A 284 6.91 -3.41 -13.82
N VAL A 285 7.58 -2.91 -14.86
CA VAL A 285 8.63 -3.63 -15.60
C VAL A 285 9.94 -2.89 -15.42
N ALA A 286 10.84 -3.46 -14.63
CA ALA A 286 12.14 -2.88 -14.35
C ALA A 286 13.23 -3.57 -15.16
N PHE A 287 14.08 -2.80 -15.82
CA PHE A 287 15.14 -3.32 -16.67
C PHE A 287 16.42 -2.47 -16.66
N THR A 288 17.51 -3.06 -17.06
CA THR A 288 18.78 -2.39 -17.29
C THR A 288 19.20 -2.48 -18.76
N ARG A 289 20.08 -1.59 -19.18
CA ARG A 289 20.72 -1.66 -20.49
C ARG A 289 22.23 -1.84 -20.33
N LYS A 290 22.78 -2.84 -21.02
CA LYS A 290 24.21 -3.18 -21.01
C LYS A 290 25.07 -1.99 -21.44
N GLY A 291 26.12 -1.73 -20.69
CA GLY A 291 27.10 -0.70 -21.02
C GLY A 291 26.66 0.74 -20.74
N TRP A 292 25.45 0.95 -20.21
CA TRP A 292 24.98 2.29 -19.86
C TRP A 292 25.46 2.72 -18.48
N SER A 293 25.93 3.98 -18.40
CA SER A 293 26.20 4.70 -17.16
C SER A 293 24.94 5.42 -16.64
N ALA A 294 25.04 5.92 -15.41
CA ALA A 294 23.99 6.76 -14.82
C ALA A 294 23.60 7.96 -15.69
N SER A 295 24.58 8.59 -16.32
CA SER A 295 24.35 9.75 -17.22
C SER A 295 23.64 9.35 -18.52
N ASP A 296 23.87 8.12 -19.00
CA ASP A 296 23.19 7.62 -20.21
C ASP A 296 21.69 7.43 -19.93
N TYR A 297 21.35 6.80 -18.80
CA TYR A 297 19.95 6.66 -18.37
C TYR A 297 19.26 8.02 -18.21
N GLN A 298 19.93 8.98 -17.55
CA GLN A 298 19.35 10.30 -17.35
C GLN A 298 19.09 10.98 -18.71
N SER A 299 20.08 11.00 -19.59
CA SER A 299 19.97 11.59 -20.93
C SER A 299 18.85 10.97 -21.75
N TRP A 300 18.70 9.65 -21.65
CA TRP A 300 17.63 8.92 -22.33
C TRP A 300 16.24 9.25 -21.78
N SER A 301 16.08 9.26 -20.44
CA SER A 301 14.82 9.63 -19.79
C SER A 301 14.41 11.05 -20.13
N ASP A 302 15.35 12.00 -20.07
CA ASP A 302 15.12 13.41 -20.41
C ASP A 302 14.71 13.56 -21.89
N LYS A 303 15.34 12.80 -22.79
CA LYS A 303 14.99 12.81 -24.21
C LYS A 303 13.59 12.27 -24.46
N LEU A 304 13.18 11.17 -23.80
CA LEU A 304 11.82 10.63 -23.93
C LEU A 304 10.77 11.66 -23.48
N LEU A 305 11.07 12.37 -22.38
CA LEU A 305 10.20 13.43 -21.86
C LEU A 305 10.15 14.62 -22.83
N PHE A 306 11.29 15.07 -23.33
CA PHE A 306 11.38 16.17 -24.29
C PHE A 306 10.65 15.88 -25.60
N ASP A 307 10.81 14.66 -26.12
CA ASP A 307 10.15 14.20 -27.34
C ASP A 307 8.66 13.86 -27.12
N GLN A 308 8.15 14.02 -25.91
CA GLN A 308 6.75 13.71 -25.50
C GLN A 308 6.36 12.24 -25.79
N ILE A 309 7.32 11.31 -25.75
CA ILE A 309 7.10 9.87 -25.92
C ILE A 309 6.61 9.26 -24.61
N GLY A 310 7.21 9.64 -23.49
CA GLY A 310 6.87 9.17 -22.16
C GLY A 310 7.83 9.66 -21.11
N PHE A 311 7.51 9.36 -19.85
CA PHE A 311 8.39 9.56 -18.70
C PHE A 311 8.72 8.20 -18.10
N ILE A 312 9.99 7.86 -18.01
CA ILE A 312 10.50 6.64 -17.40
C ILE A 312 11.32 7.04 -16.18
N PRO A 313 10.85 6.76 -14.97
CA PRO A 313 11.59 7.04 -13.76
C PRO A 313 12.85 6.18 -13.69
N LEU A 314 13.90 6.75 -13.09
CA LEU A 314 15.17 6.09 -12.88
C LEU A 314 15.35 5.79 -11.41
N HIS A 315 15.68 4.55 -11.08
CA HIS A 315 15.97 4.14 -9.70
C HIS A 315 17.43 3.79 -9.52
N LEU A 316 17.98 4.19 -8.37
CA LEU A 316 19.30 3.81 -7.92
C LEU A 316 19.17 2.66 -6.93
N THR A 317 19.65 1.47 -7.27
CA THR A 317 19.91 0.43 -6.29
C THR A 317 21.31 0.62 -5.68
N ARG A 318 21.59 -0.03 -4.55
CA ARG A 318 22.93 -0.03 -3.94
C ARG A 318 24.04 -0.53 -4.89
N ALA A 319 23.68 -1.22 -5.95
CA ALA A 319 24.61 -1.82 -6.92
C ALA A 319 24.55 -1.18 -8.31
N ASN A 320 23.39 -0.77 -8.82
CA ASN A 320 23.22 -0.26 -10.19
C ASN A 320 22.00 0.65 -10.33
N GLN A 321 22.02 1.54 -11.34
CA GLN A 321 20.81 2.22 -11.80
C GLN A 321 19.99 1.29 -12.70
N PHE A 322 18.68 1.31 -12.57
CA PHE A 322 17.77 0.68 -13.50
C PHE A 322 16.62 1.62 -13.86
N CYS A 323 15.94 1.32 -14.96
CA CYS A 323 14.77 2.06 -15.43
C CYS A 323 13.51 1.29 -15.07
N ASP A 324 12.54 1.95 -14.45
CA ASP A 324 11.19 1.43 -14.32
C ASP A 324 10.34 1.91 -15.48
N LEU A 325 9.57 1.01 -16.05
CA LEU A 325 8.50 1.34 -16.96
C LEU A 325 7.16 1.18 -16.23
N PRO A 326 6.63 2.23 -15.57
CA PRO A 326 5.26 2.17 -15.10
C PRO A 326 4.36 2.22 -16.33
N LEU A 327 3.79 1.08 -16.69
CA LEU A 327 2.87 1.00 -17.82
C LEU A 327 1.51 1.57 -17.44
N LEU A 328 1.41 2.89 -17.48
CA LEU A 328 0.14 3.57 -17.60
C LEU A 328 -0.37 3.35 -19.03
N ILE A 329 -1.52 2.69 -19.14
CA ILE A 329 -2.14 2.37 -20.43
C ILE A 329 -2.52 3.66 -21.15
N HIS A 330 -1.70 4.11 -22.11
CA HIS A 330 -2.11 5.00 -23.19
C HIS A 330 -1.44 4.60 -24.50
N GLY A 331 -2.19 3.97 -25.28
CA GLY A 331 -2.23 3.71 -26.71
C GLY A 331 -1.08 4.11 -27.62
N ARG A 332 0.15 3.59 -27.47
CA ARG A 332 1.09 3.35 -28.59
C ARG A 332 2.19 2.38 -28.16
N LYS A 333 1.94 1.10 -28.36
CA LYS A 333 2.79 -0.04 -27.92
C LYS A 333 4.20 -0.14 -28.54
N SER A 334 4.55 0.63 -29.56
CA SER A 334 5.77 0.36 -30.36
C SER A 334 6.87 1.43 -30.32
N ALA A 335 6.65 2.56 -29.68
CA ALA A 335 7.59 3.69 -29.74
C ALA A 335 8.69 3.70 -28.65
N ILE A 336 8.45 3.03 -27.53
CA ILE A 336 9.32 3.11 -26.34
C ILE A 336 10.52 2.16 -26.41
N LEU A 337 10.41 1.06 -27.15
CA LEU A 337 11.47 0.03 -27.25
C LEU A 337 12.27 0.09 -28.56
N LYS A 338 12.05 1.07 -29.40
CA LYS A 338 12.91 1.40 -30.54
C LYS A 338 13.91 2.46 -30.16
#